data_37901da1733a42020b5bc867b1fd7656
#
_entry.id   37901da1733a42020b5bc867b1fd7656
#
_cell.length_a   1.000
_cell.length_b   1.000
_cell.length_c   1.000
_cell.angle_alpha   90.00
_cell.angle_beta   90.00
_cell.angle_gamma   90.00
#
_symmetry.space_group_name_H-M   'P 1'
#
loop_
_entity.id
_entity.type
_entity.pdbx_description
1 polymer ?
#
loop_
_entity_poly.entity_id
_entity_poly.type
_entity_poly.pdbx_seq_one_letter_code
_entity_poly.pdbx_strand_id
1 'polypeptide(L)'
;MTGDERLDLEPAHLILARSLLDKLERQFGLGREGRTVVAIAGESGSGKSISATALAAVLAARGRSAVVLHQDDYFIRPPRANHAHRISDLSGVGPHEVRLELLASHIAGFRAGRDVPDAPRADHHTDSFVTRRLDLATASVLIVEGTYVLTLEDSDVRIFLEATHEETAERRRRRNRDVDAPISDRILDIEHALIALQARRADILVDRHFGIRA
;
A
#
# COMPACT_ATOMS: atom_id res chain seq x y z
N MET A 1 19.23 -15.08 1.69
CA MET A 1 19.11 -13.92 2.61
C MET A 1 18.15 -12.97 1.94
N THR A 2 16.91 -12.92 2.42
CA THR A 2 15.78 -12.19 1.84
C THR A 2 15.97 -10.69 2.10
N GLY A 3 16.13 -9.93 1.01
CA GLY A 3 16.16 -8.48 1.07
C GLY A 3 14.80 -7.87 1.37
N ASP A 4 14.31 -8.07 2.57
CA ASP A 4 13.31 -7.21 3.15
C ASP A 4 14.02 -5.90 3.48
N GLU A 5 13.74 -4.84 2.73
CA GLU A 5 14.08 -3.48 3.13
C GLU A 5 13.45 -3.29 4.52
N ARG A 6 14.25 -3.38 5.58
CA ARG A 6 13.79 -3.05 6.93
C ARG A 6 13.35 -1.59 6.90
N LEU A 7 12.06 -1.38 6.85
CA LEU A 7 11.50 -0.04 7.03
C LEU A 7 11.76 0.35 8.49
N ASP A 8 12.64 1.33 8.69
CA ASP A 8 12.91 1.85 10.03
C ASP A 8 11.66 2.58 10.54
N LEU A 9 11.00 1.95 11.51
CA LEU A 9 9.80 2.49 12.13
C LEU A 9 10.18 3.60 13.10
N GLU A 10 9.95 4.84 12.71
CA GLU A 10 10.10 6.00 13.59
C GLU A 10 8.93 6.10 14.59
N PRO A 11 9.10 6.82 15.72
CA PRO A 11 8.04 7.00 16.72
C PRO A 11 6.73 7.53 16.14
N ALA A 12 6.80 8.44 15.16
CA ALA A 12 5.62 9.01 14.49
C ALA A 12 4.76 7.95 13.80
N HIS A 13 5.40 6.97 13.14
CA HIS A 13 4.69 5.88 12.47
C HIS A 13 3.97 4.96 13.46
N LEU A 14 4.58 4.71 14.62
CA LEU A 14 3.96 3.90 15.68
C LEU A 14 2.81 4.66 16.38
N ILE A 15 2.94 5.98 16.55
CA ILE A 15 1.86 6.82 17.08
C ILE A 15 0.66 6.79 16.14
N LEU A 16 0.88 7.03 14.84
CA LEU A 16 -0.19 6.90 13.84
C LEU A 16 -0.83 5.52 13.89
N ALA A 17 -0.02 4.45 13.87
CA ALA A 17 -0.53 3.08 13.85
C ALA A 17 -1.41 2.75 15.08
N ARG A 18 -1.03 3.23 16.27
CA ARG A 18 -1.84 3.08 17.48
C ARG A 18 -3.15 3.85 17.38
N SER A 19 -3.10 5.10 16.91
CA SER A 19 -4.30 5.92 16.71
C SER A 19 -5.23 5.32 15.65
N LEU A 20 -4.68 4.76 14.58
CA LEU A 20 -5.45 4.02 13.58
C LEU A 20 -6.10 2.79 14.20
N LEU A 21 -5.34 1.97 14.95
CA LEU A 21 -5.89 0.78 15.59
C LEU A 21 -7.04 1.13 16.53
N ASP A 22 -6.87 2.15 17.38
CA ASP A 22 -7.93 2.61 18.29
C ASP A 22 -9.20 3.05 17.53
N LYS A 23 -9.03 3.73 16.38
CA LYS A 23 -10.15 4.16 15.54
C LYS A 23 -10.81 2.95 14.85
N LEU A 24 -10.01 2.02 14.33
CA LEU A 24 -10.49 0.79 13.71
C LEU A 24 -11.30 -0.07 14.69
N GLU A 25 -10.84 -0.21 15.92
CA GLU A 25 -11.57 -0.97 16.97
C GLU A 25 -12.88 -0.29 17.36
N ARG A 26 -12.86 1.04 17.56
CA ARG A 26 -14.04 1.76 18.08
C ARG A 26 -15.10 1.99 17.00
N GLN A 27 -14.72 2.38 15.79
CA GLN A 27 -15.65 2.85 14.76
C GLN A 27 -15.97 1.79 13.72
N PHE A 28 -15.02 0.90 13.39
CA PHE A 28 -15.16 -0.07 12.32
C PHE A 28 -15.25 -1.51 12.82
N GLY A 29 -15.26 -1.71 14.13
CA GLY A 29 -15.48 -3.02 14.74
C GLY A 29 -14.33 -4.00 14.53
N LEU A 30 -13.11 -3.51 14.24
CA LEU A 30 -11.94 -4.37 14.17
C LEU A 30 -11.81 -5.18 15.47
N GLY A 31 -11.79 -6.50 15.33
CA GLY A 31 -11.71 -7.40 16.49
C GLY A 31 -13.03 -7.95 16.99
N ARG A 32 -14.15 -7.57 16.39
CA ARG A 32 -15.36 -8.37 16.42
C ARG A 32 -15.15 -9.60 15.53
N GLU A 33 -16.09 -10.52 15.54
CA GLU A 33 -15.94 -11.75 14.74
C GLU A 33 -15.73 -11.45 13.25
N GLY A 34 -14.78 -12.15 12.62
CA GLY A 34 -14.54 -12.08 11.17
C GLY A 34 -13.14 -11.64 10.77
N ARG A 35 -12.95 -11.53 9.45
CA ARG A 35 -11.72 -11.11 8.79
C ARG A 35 -11.88 -9.69 8.27
N THR A 36 -10.97 -8.79 8.64
CA THR A 36 -11.03 -7.38 8.27
C THR A 36 -10.01 -7.04 7.19
N VAL A 37 -10.43 -6.32 6.16
CA VAL A 37 -9.58 -5.78 5.10
C VAL A 37 -9.44 -4.27 5.27
N VAL A 38 -8.22 -3.80 5.44
CA VAL A 38 -7.87 -2.38 5.55
C VAL A 38 -7.08 -1.97 4.31
N ALA A 39 -7.60 -1.04 3.53
CA ALA A 39 -6.90 -0.48 2.38
C ALA A 39 -6.22 0.85 2.76
N ILE A 40 -4.95 1.02 2.38
CA ILE A 40 -4.17 2.24 2.64
C ILE A 40 -3.65 2.78 1.31
N ALA A 41 -4.17 3.93 0.87
CA ALA A 41 -3.72 4.58 -0.34
C ALA A 41 -3.07 5.93 -0.09
N GLY A 42 -2.45 6.46 -1.13
CA GLY A 42 -1.77 7.75 -1.17
C GLY A 42 -0.68 7.76 -2.23
N GLU A 43 -0.05 8.89 -2.44
CA GLU A 43 0.95 9.06 -3.48
C GLU A 43 2.30 8.41 -3.15
N SER A 44 3.21 8.40 -4.14
CA SER A 44 4.58 7.93 -3.93
C SER A 44 5.27 8.76 -2.83
N GLY A 45 5.93 8.08 -1.88
CA GLY A 45 6.57 8.72 -0.75
C GLY A 45 5.65 9.17 0.39
N SER A 46 4.31 9.06 0.27
CA SER A 46 3.36 9.47 1.33
C SER A 46 3.48 8.69 2.64
N GLY A 47 4.14 7.52 2.62
CA GLY A 47 4.34 6.69 3.81
C GLY A 47 3.40 5.49 3.92
N LYS A 48 2.72 5.09 2.84
CA LYS A 48 1.80 3.93 2.82
C LYS A 48 2.41 2.66 3.39
N SER A 49 3.52 2.23 2.82
CA SER A 49 4.16 0.95 3.17
C SER A 49 4.64 0.93 4.63
N ILE A 50 5.21 2.06 5.09
CA ILE A 50 5.66 2.16 6.48
C ILE A 50 4.47 2.21 7.45
N SER A 51 3.37 2.89 7.08
CA SER A 51 2.13 2.91 7.87
C SER A 51 1.47 1.54 7.93
N ALA A 52 1.46 0.79 6.82
CA ALA A 52 0.96 -0.58 6.77
C ALA A 52 1.79 -1.51 7.67
N THR A 53 3.12 -1.42 7.59
CA THR A 53 4.05 -2.20 8.43
C THR A 53 3.89 -1.85 9.91
N ALA A 54 3.79 -0.56 10.25
CA ALA A 54 3.58 -0.11 11.62
C ALA A 54 2.23 -0.61 12.18
N LEU A 55 1.16 -0.55 11.38
CA LEU A 55 -0.15 -1.05 11.78
C LEU A 55 -0.11 -2.56 12.00
N ALA A 56 0.53 -3.33 11.12
CA ALA A 56 0.71 -4.77 11.31
C ALA A 56 1.50 -5.09 12.59
N ALA A 57 2.55 -4.32 12.90
CA ALA A 57 3.33 -4.50 14.13
C ALA A 57 2.51 -4.22 15.41
N VAL A 58 1.69 -3.15 15.39
CA VAL A 58 0.82 -2.81 16.53
C VAL A 58 -0.30 -3.85 16.69
N LEU A 59 -0.86 -4.37 15.59
CA LEU A 59 -1.82 -5.49 15.62
C LEU A 59 -1.20 -6.75 16.24
N ALA A 60 0.01 -7.11 15.80
CA ALA A 60 0.73 -8.26 16.34
C ALA A 60 0.99 -8.12 17.85
N ALA A 61 1.35 -6.92 18.32
CA ALA A 61 1.51 -6.63 19.76
C ALA A 61 0.20 -6.77 20.56
N ARG A 62 -0.96 -6.74 19.89
CA ARG A 62 -2.29 -7.01 20.45
C ARG A 62 -2.76 -8.45 20.23
N GLY A 63 -1.86 -9.35 19.80
CA GLY A 63 -2.17 -10.76 19.55
C GLY A 63 -3.01 -11.02 18.29
N ARG A 64 -3.03 -10.05 17.34
CA ARG A 64 -3.77 -10.17 16.08
C ARG A 64 -2.82 -10.45 14.93
N SER A 65 -3.09 -11.50 14.18
CA SER A 65 -2.32 -11.81 12.98
C SER A 65 -2.76 -10.91 11.83
N ALA A 66 -1.80 -10.15 11.26
CA ALA A 66 -2.03 -9.31 10.10
C ALA A 66 -1.05 -9.68 8.97
N VAL A 67 -1.54 -9.66 7.73
CA VAL A 67 -0.73 -9.80 6.51
C VAL A 67 -0.82 -8.51 5.71
N VAL A 68 0.31 -8.09 5.13
CA VAL A 68 0.38 -6.91 4.26
C VAL A 68 0.54 -7.36 2.81
N LEU A 69 -0.33 -6.87 1.93
CA LEU A 69 -0.19 -6.95 0.48
C LEU A 69 0.24 -5.59 -0.07
N HIS A 70 1.33 -5.60 -0.81
CA HIS A 70 1.84 -4.42 -1.49
C HIS A 70 1.37 -4.42 -2.94
N GLN A 71 0.66 -3.39 -3.38
CA GLN A 71 0.23 -3.26 -4.78
C GLN A 71 1.42 -3.29 -5.73
N ASP A 72 2.58 -2.81 -5.30
CA ASP A 72 3.79 -2.79 -6.12
C ASP A 72 4.24 -4.19 -6.58
N ASP A 73 3.85 -5.23 -5.86
CA ASP A 73 4.05 -6.63 -6.26
C ASP A 73 3.15 -7.05 -7.44
N TYR A 74 2.11 -6.27 -7.74
CA TYR A 74 1.07 -6.61 -8.73
C TYR A 74 1.15 -5.81 -10.03
N PHE A 75 2.21 -5.04 -10.27
CA PHE A 75 2.41 -4.42 -11.57
C PHE A 75 2.50 -5.47 -12.69
N ILE A 76 2.07 -5.09 -13.89
CA ILE A 76 2.16 -5.96 -15.08
C ILE A 76 3.63 -6.17 -15.48
N ARG A 77 4.44 -5.12 -15.33
CA ARG A 77 5.88 -5.11 -15.65
C ARG A 77 6.71 -5.02 -14.38
N PRO A 78 7.91 -5.63 -14.36
CA PRO A 78 8.87 -5.42 -13.27
C PRO A 78 9.26 -3.96 -13.10
N PRO A 79 9.82 -3.56 -11.95
CA PRO A 79 9.99 -2.15 -11.57
C PRO A 79 10.70 -1.27 -12.60
N ARG A 80 11.87 -1.69 -13.11
CA ARG A 80 12.64 -0.89 -14.10
C ARG A 80 11.96 -0.91 -15.47
N ALA A 81 11.44 -2.06 -15.89
CA ALA A 81 10.70 -2.18 -17.14
C ALA A 81 9.41 -1.35 -17.12
N ASN A 82 8.73 -1.28 -15.96
CA ASN A 82 7.56 -0.41 -15.81
C ASN A 82 7.94 1.06 -15.90
N HIS A 83 9.01 1.48 -15.23
CA HIS A 83 9.51 2.85 -15.30
C HIS A 83 9.92 3.23 -16.73
N ALA A 84 10.64 2.37 -17.42
CA ALA A 84 11.04 2.60 -18.83
C ALA A 84 9.81 2.72 -19.76
N HIS A 85 8.77 1.91 -19.52
CA HIS A 85 7.52 2.00 -20.27
C HIS A 85 6.80 3.34 -20.04
N ARG A 86 6.67 3.78 -18.80
CA ARG A 86 6.07 5.07 -18.44
C ARG A 86 6.80 6.26 -19.07
N ILE A 87 8.14 6.19 -19.18
CA ILE A 87 8.96 7.21 -19.86
C ILE A 87 8.66 7.22 -21.36
N SER A 88 8.52 6.06 -21.98
CA SER A 88 8.28 5.94 -23.44
C SER A 88 6.83 6.31 -23.83
N ASP A 89 5.88 6.06 -22.92
CA ASP A 89 4.46 6.31 -23.15
C ASP A 89 3.75 6.69 -21.84
N LEU A 90 3.52 7.99 -21.68
CA LEU A 90 2.82 8.52 -20.50
C LEU A 90 1.36 8.03 -20.37
N SER A 91 0.73 7.59 -21.47
CA SER A 91 -0.61 7.00 -21.41
C SER A 91 -0.63 5.65 -20.70
N GLY A 92 0.55 5.04 -20.52
CA GLY A 92 0.74 3.84 -19.72
C GLY A 92 0.65 4.05 -18.20
N VAL A 93 0.60 5.30 -17.72
CA VAL A 93 0.53 5.59 -16.28
C VAL A 93 -0.91 5.48 -15.79
N GLY A 94 -1.16 4.61 -14.81
CA GLY A 94 -2.48 4.51 -14.20
C GLY A 94 -2.84 3.11 -13.67
N PRO A 95 -4.09 2.93 -13.20
CA PRO A 95 -4.53 1.66 -12.61
C PRO A 95 -4.39 0.44 -13.54
N HIS A 96 -4.45 0.66 -14.86
CA HIS A 96 -4.34 -0.41 -15.87
C HIS A 96 -2.94 -1.04 -15.99
N GLU A 97 -1.92 -0.45 -15.38
CA GLU A 97 -0.59 -1.05 -15.29
C GLU A 97 -0.47 -2.04 -14.11
N VAL A 98 -1.52 -2.15 -13.28
CA VAL A 98 -1.58 -3.02 -12.11
C VAL A 98 -2.60 -4.13 -12.33
N ARG A 99 -2.26 -5.35 -11.95
CA ARG A 99 -3.16 -6.52 -11.96
C ARG A 99 -4.14 -6.44 -10.78
N LEU A 100 -5.00 -5.42 -10.78
CA LEU A 100 -5.95 -5.17 -9.69
C LEU A 100 -6.93 -6.34 -9.51
N GLU A 101 -7.32 -7.02 -10.58
CA GLU A 101 -8.18 -8.22 -10.50
C GLU A 101 -7.48 -9.37 -9.76
N LEU A 102 -6.17 -9.57 -9.99
CA LEU A 102 -5.39 -10.56 -9.24
C LEU A 102 -5.30 -10.18 -7.76
N LEU A 103 -5.06 -8.90 -7.45
CA LEU A 103 -5.03 -8.41 -6.08
C LEU A 103 -6.40 -8.61 -5.40
N ALA A 104 -7.50 -8.30 -6.09
CA ALA A 104 -8.85 -8.54 -5.61
C ALA A 104 -9.13 -10.04 -5.36
N SER A 105 -8.62 -10.93 -6.23
CA SER A 105 -8.77 -12.37 -6.03
C SER A 105 -8.06 -12.88 -4.76
N HIS A 106 -6.91 -12.28 -4.42
CA HIS A 106 -6.21 -12.60 -3.17
C HIS A 106 -6.94 -12.07 -1.94
N ILE A 107 -7.58 -10.90 -2.02
CA ILE A 107 -8.47 -10.38 -0.97
C ILE A 107 -9.65 -11.34 -0.77
N ALA A 108 -10.28 -11.80 -1.85
CA ALA A 108 -11.35 -12.80 -1.78
C ALA A 108 -10.87 -14.14 -1.18
N GLY A 109 -9.64 -14.55 -1.50
CA GLY A 109 -8.97 -15.70 -0.87
C GLY A 109 -8.86 -15.53 0.65
N PHE A 110 -8.38 -14.37 1.11
CA PHE A 110 -8.32 -14.02 2.54
C PHE A 110 -9.71 -14.07 3.19
N ARG A 111 -10.74 -13.48 2.59
CA ARG A 111 -12.11 -13.53 3.09
C ARG A 111 -12.60 -14.97 3.27
N ALA A 112 -12.24 -15.83 2.34
CA ALA A 112 -12.60 -17.26 2.37
C ALA A 112 -11.70 -18.13 3.27
N GLY A 113 -10.72 -17.54 3.96
CA GLY A 113 -9.77 -18.27 4.81
C GLY A 113 -8.82 -19.18 4.03
N ARG A 114 -8.48 -18.83 2.80
CA ARG A 114 -7.60 -19.62 1.94
C ARG A 114 -6.24 -18.96 1.81
N ASP A 115 -5.19 -19.77 1.83
CA ASP A 115 -3.84 -19.33 1.49
C ASP A 115 -3.71 -19.11 -0.02
N VAL A 116 -2.74 -18.28 -0.41
CA VAL A 116 -2.36 -18.07 -1.80
C VAL A 116 -0.94 -18.62 -2.00
N PRO A 117 -0.78 -19.73 -2.71
CA PRO A 117 0.52 -20.39 -2.85
C PRO A 117 1.51 -19.61 -3.72
N ASP A 118 1.02 -18.91 -4.75
CA ASP A 118 1.83 -18.34 -5.82
C ASP A 118 1.57 -16.83 -6.00
N ALA A 119 1.56 -16.07 -4.90
CA ALA A 119 1.43 -14.62 -4.96
C ALA A 119 2.68 -13.98 -5.57
N PRO A 120 2.55 -12.97 -6.45
CA PRO A 120 3.71 -12.29 -7.00
C PRO A 120 4.44 -11.48 -5.91
N ARG A 121 5.75 -11.32 -6.11
CA ARG A 121 6.59 -10.40 -5.38
C ARG A 121 7.58 -9.75 -6.34
N ALA A 122 7.64 -8.42 -6.34
CA ALA A 122 8.60 -7.68 -7.13
C ALA A 122 10.02 -7.83 -6.53
N ASP A 123 10.97 -8.24 -7.35
CA ASP A 123 12.38 -8.25 -7.01
C ASP A 123 13.08 -7.08 -7.71
N HIS A 124 13.36 -6.03 -6.95
CA HIS A 124 14.03 -4.82 -7.44
C HIS A 124 15.49 -5.05 -7.82
N HIS A 125 16.12 -6.10 -7.26
CA HIS A 125 17.52 -6.40 -7.56
C HIS A 125 17.67 -7.03 -8.95
N THR A 126 16.85 -8.03 -9.23
CA THR A 126 16.89 -8.77 -10.51
C THR A 126 15.96 -8.17 -11.57
N ASP A 127 15.15 -7.18 -11.23
CA ASP A 127 14.09 -6.60 -12.08
C ASP A 127 13.16 -7.68 -12.64
N SER A 128 12.61 -8.47 -11.75
CA SER A 128 11.71 -9.58 -12.10
C SER A 128 10.60 -9.75 -11.07
N PHE A 129 9.66 -10.64 -11.36
CA PHE A 129 8.73 -11.14 -10.35
C PHE A 129 9.13 -12.54 -9.93
N VAL A 130 9.11 -12.78 -8.62
CA VAL A 130 9.17 -14.11 -8.03
C VAL A 130 7.81 -14.46 -7.42
N THR A 131 7.55 -15.73 -7.17
CA THR A 131 6.35 -16.15 -6.45
C THR A 131 6.67 -16.36 -4.97
N ARG A 132 5.69 -16.07 -4.12
CA ARG A 132 5.74 -16.39 -2.69
C ARG A 132 4.41 -16.95 -2.21
N ARG A 133 4.46 -17.79 -1.19
CA ARG A 133 3.26 -18.20 -0.47
C ARG A 133 2.78 -17.06 0.45
N LEU A 134 1.48 -16.84 0.49
CA LEU A 134 0.82 -15.98 1.48
C LEU A 134 -0.03 -16.86 2.40
N ASP A 135 0.32 -16.88 3.67
CA ASP A 135 -0.40 -17.62 4.70
C ASP A 135 -1.56 -16.76 5.24
N LEU A 136 -2.63 -16.72 4.47
CA LEU A 136 -3.81 -15.90 4.76
C LEU A 136 -4.82 -16.61 5.65
N ALA A 137 -4.79 -17.94 5.70
CA ALA A 137 -5.77 -18.74 6.45
C ALA A 137 -5.80 -18.41 7.95
N THR A 138 -4.66 -18.06 8.54
CA THR A 138 -4.53 -17.76 9.97
C THR A 138 -4.61 -16.27 10.30
N ALA A 139 -4.61 -15.40 9.28
CA ALA A 139 -4.64 -13.97 9.49
C ALA A 139 -6.07 -13.49 9.81
N SER A 140 -6.19 -12.59 10.77
CA SER A 140 -7.45 -11.90 11.11
C SER A 140 -7.60 -10.56 10.40
N VAL A 141 -6.50 -9.94 9.99
CA VAL A 141 -6.48 -8.66 9.29
C VAL A 141 -5.63 -8.76 8.03
N LEU A 142 -6.17 -8.25 6.92
CA LEU A 142 -5.43 -8.03 5.69
C LEU A 142 -5.27 -6.53 5.49
N ILE A 143 -4.03 -6.08 5.38
CA ILE A 143 -3.71 -4.69 5.03
C ILE A 143 -3.27 -4.68 3.57
N VAL A 144 -3.96 -3.92 2.74
CA VAL A 144 -3.63 -3.76 1.32
C VAL A 144 -3.17 -2.33 1.10
N GLU A 145 -1.91 -2.13 0.70
CA GLU A 145 -1.40 -0.78 0.48
C GLU A 145 -0.97 -0.55 -0.96
N GLY A 146 -1.18 0.66 -1.46
CA GLY A 146 -0.79 1.04 -2.80
C GLY A 146 -1.44 2.32 -3.30
N THR A 147 -1.06 2.73 -4.51
CA THR A 147 -1.54 3.97 -5.12
C THR A 147 -3.00 3.91 -5.55
N TYR A 148 -3.50 2.74 -5.96
CA TYR A 148 -4.85 2.59 -6.54
C TYR A 148 -5.79 1.69 -5.72
N VAL A 149 -5.40 1.29 -4.50
CA VAL A 149 -6.11 0.25 -3.73
C VAL A 149 -7.48 0.66 -3.22
N LEU A 150 -7.79 1.97 -3.09
CA LEU A 150 -9.14 2.40 -2.71
C LEU A 150 -10.17 2.25 -3.85
N THR A 151 -9.73 1.85 -5.04
CA THR A 151 -10.65 1.46 -6.12
C THR A 151 -11.20 0.06 -5.93
N LEU A 152 -10.58 -0.76 -5.08
CA LEU A 152 -11.04 -2.12 -4.77
C LEU A 152 -12.29 -2.05 -3.88
N GLU A 153 -13.32 -2.86 -4.22
CA GLU A 153 -14.60 -2.81 -3.52
C GLU A 153 -14.58 -3.56 -2.17
N ASP A 154 -13.77 -4.62 -2.06
CA ASP A 154 -13.73 -5.55 -0.91
C ASP A 154 -12.90 -5.03 0.29
N SER A 155 -12.95 -3.73 0.58
CA SER A 155 -12.29 -3.13 1.75
C SER A 155 -13.31 -2.72 2.80
N ASP A 156 -13.11 -3.12 4.07
CA ASP A 156 -13.96 -2.72 5.19
C ASP A 156 -13.64 -1.30 5.65
N VAL A 157 -12.36 -0.89 5.56
CA VAL A 157 -11.91 0.45 5.91
C VAL A 157 -10.90 0.94 4.88
N ARG A 158 -11.11 2.17 4.45
CA ARG A 158 -10.28 2.86 3.46
C ARG A 158 -9.57 4.03 4.12
N ILE A 159 -8.24 4.01 4.10
CA ILE A 159 -7.37 5.04 4.67
C ILE A 159 -6.63 5.72 3.52
N PHE A 160 -6.63 7.05 3.49
CA PHE A 160 -5.90 7.82 2.50
C PHE A 160 -4.89 8.74 3.17
N LEU A 161 -3.61 8.66 2.73
CA LEU A 161 -2.53 9.53 3.15
C LEU A 161 -2.45 10.72 2.19
N GLU A 162 -2.72 11.93 2.70
CA GLU A 162 -2.88 13.15 1.89
C GLU A 162 -1.54 13.78 1.45
N ALA A 163 -0.39 13.29 1.96
CA ALA A 163 0.91 13.84 1.57
C ALA A 163 1.14 13.68 0.06
N THR A 164 1.31 14.80 -0.64
CA THR A 164 1.51 14.84 -2.09
C THR A 164 2.94 14.48 -2.50
N HIS A 165 3.13 14.19 -3.79
CA HIS A 165 4.47 13.92 -4.32
C HIS A 165 5.41 15.13 -4.19
N GLU A 166 4.91 16.36 -4.29
CA GLU A 166 5.70 17.57 -4.05
C GLU A 166 6.21 17.65 -2.60
N GLU A 167 5.31 17.42 -1.63
CA GLU A 167 5.64 17.44 -0.20
C GLU A 167 6.58 16.30 0.21
N THR A 168 6.60 15.21 -0.54
CA THR A 168 7.42 14.03 -0.27
C THR A 168 8.69 13.94 -1.12
N ALA A 169 8.96 14.91 -1.97
CA ALA A 169 10.09 14.92 -2.91
C ALA A 169 11.43 14.63 -2.23
N GLU A 170 11.70 15.25 -1.07
CA GLU A 170 12.94 15.02 -0.31
C GLU A 170 13.04 13.58 0.19
N ARG A 171 11.94 12.99 0.69
CA ARG A 171 11.92 11.59 1.13
C ARG A 171 12.18 10.62 -0.02
N ARG A 172 11.64 10.90 -1.22
CA ARG A 172 11.86 10.08 -2.41
C ARG A 172 13.33 10.14 -2.86
N ARG A 173 13.92 11.34 -2.92
CA ARG A 173 15.35 11.52 -3.26
C ARG A 173 16.27 10.73 -2.33
N ARG A 174 16.01 10.76 -1.01
CA ARG A 174 16.79 10.00 -0.01
C ARG A 174 16.73 8.50 -0.24
N ARG A 175 15.63 7.96 -0.81
CA ARG A 175 15.48 6.55 -1.13
C ARG A 175 16.13 6.14 -2.46
N ASN A 176 16.74 7.08 -3.19
CA ASN A 176 17.41 6.87 -4.48
C ASN A 176 16.56 6.11 -5.51
N ARG A 177 15.23 6.25 -5.45
CA ARG A 177 14.27 5.59 -6.35
C ARG A 177 13.89 6.45 -7.53
N ASP A 178 14.08 7.77 -7.43
CA ASP A 178 13.77 8.73 -8.49
C ASP A 178 15.03 9.09 -9.26
N VAL A 179 15.00 8.84 -10.54
CA VAL A 179 15.95 9.48 -11.47
C VAL A 179 15.43 10.91 -11.62
N ASP A 180 16.23 11.91 -11.22
CA ASP A 180 15.93 13.32 -11.42
C ASP A 180 15.84 13.62 -12.93
N ALA A 181 14.65 13.51 -13.48
CA ALA A 181 14.37 13.86 -14.86
C ALA A 181 12.99 14.55 -14.94
N PRO A 182 12.84 15.60 -15.76
CA PRO A 182 11.55 16.29 -15.94
C PRO A 182 10.38 15.36 -16.33
N ILE A 183 10.69 14.22 -16.95
CA ILE A 183 9.70 13.21 -17.31
C ILE A 183 9.15 12.50 -16.07
N SER A 184 9.97 12.33 -15.02
CA SER A 184 9.52 11.72 -13.76
C SER A 184 8.49 12.60 -13.06
N ASP A 185 8.66 13.92 -13.09
CA ASP A 185 7.67 14.86 -12.52
C ASP A 185 6.34 14.76 -13.26
N ARG A 186 6.36 14.67 -14.60
CA ARG A 186 5.13 14.48 -15.38
C ARG A 186 4.41 13.16 -15.06
N ILE A 187 5.14 12.09 -14.80
CA ILE A 187 4.56 10.82 -14.37
C ILE A 187 3.86 11.01 -13.02
N LEU A 188 4.50 11.69 -12.08
CA LEU A 188 3.95 11.96 -10.76
C LEU A 188 2.73 12.89 -10.81
N ASP A 189 2.71 13.87 -11.71
CA ASP A 189 1.54 14.75 -11.93
C ASP A 189 0.32 13.96 -12.44
N ILE A 190 0.55 13.02 -13.37
CA ILE A 190 -0.51 12.14 -13.88
C ILE A 190 -1.02 11.21 -12.75
N GLU A 191 -0.10 10.61 -11.99
CA GLU A 191 -0.46 9.80 -10.83
C GLU A 191 -1.25 10.63 -9.81
N HIS A 192 -0.80 11.84 -9.48
CA HIS A 192 -1.49 12.76 -8.57
C HIS A 192 -2.95 12.97 -8.97
N ALA A 193 -3.20 13.31 -10.23
CA ALA A 193 -4.55 13.56 -10.73
C ALA A 193 -5.49 12.34 -10.55
N LEU A 194 -4.94 11.13 -10.71
CA LEU A 194 -5.69 9.87 -10.56
C LEU A 194 -5.87 9.48 -9.09
N ILE A 195 -4.82 9.65 -8.28
CA ILE A 195 -4.80 9.21 -6.88
C ILE A 195 -5.62 10.14 -6.00
N ALA A 196 -5.54 11.47 -6.21
CA ALA A 196 -6.27 12.46 -5.42
C ALA A 196 -7.80 12.23 -5.41
N LEU A 197 -8.34 11.66 -6.50
CA LEU A 197 -9.77 11.34 -6.59
C LEU A 197 -10.19 10.25 -5.57
N GLN A 198 -9.27 9.41 -5.14
CA GLN A 198 -9.55 8.34 -4.19
C GLN A 198 -9.75 8.85 -2.76
N ALA A 199 -9.28 10.05 -2.42
CA ALA A 199 -9.51 10.66 -1.11
C ALA A 199 -11.01 10.72 -0.76
N ARG A 200 -11.88 10.86 -1.78
CA ARG A 200 -13.35 10.88 -1.60
C ARG A 200 -13.94 9.53 -1.20
N ARG A 201 -13.18 8.44 -1.36
CA ARG A 201 -13.57 7.07 -0.98
C ARG A 201 -13.05 6.69 0.40
N ALA A 202 -12.22 7.54 1.02
CA ALA A 202 -11.59 7.24 2.29
C ALA A 202 -12.55 7.43 3.46
N ASP A 203 -12.52 6.49 4.38
CA ASP A 203 -13.18 6.57 5.68
C ASP A 203 -12.31 7.33 6.70
N ILE A 204 -10.98 7.31 6.49
CA ILE A 204 -9.98 7.97 7.33
C ILE A 204 -9.00 8.72 6.45
N LEU A 205 -8.82 10.01 6.72
CA LEU A 205 -7.79 10.84 6.12
C LEU A 205 -6.63 11.02 7.09
N VAL A 206 -5.42 10.89 6.58
CA VAL A 206 -4.18 11.09 7.35
C VAL A 206 -3.38 12.19 6.67
N ASP A 207 -3.08 13.25 7.41
CA ASP A 207 -2.33 14.39 6.90
C ASP A 207 -0.83 14.08 6.70
N ARG A 208 -0.09 15.02 6.10
CA ARG A 208 1.35 14.90 5.83
C ARG A 208 2.23 14.73 7.08
N HIS A 209 1.72 15.06 8.25
CA HIS A 209 2.39 14.94 9.54
C HIS A 209 1.97 13.68 10.29
N PHE A 210 1.27 12.75 9.63
CA PHE A 210 0.71 11.52 10.20
C PHE A 210 -0.37 11.78 11.25
N GLY A 211 -1.05 12.94 11.22
CA GLY A 211 -2.24 13.24 12.00
C GLY A 211 -3.51 12.67 11.34
N ILE A 212 -4.38 12.03 12.12
CA ILE A 212 -5.70 11.60 11.63
C ILE A 212 -6.62 12.82 11.61
N ARG A 213 -7.19 13.10 10.44
CA ARG A 213 -8.21 14.15 10.31
C ARG A 213 -9.57 13.66 10.80
N ALA A 214 -10.29 14.55 11.43
CA ALA A 214 -11.64 14.31 11.94
C ALA A 214 -12.65 14.29 10.77
#